data_93220256e8eb4463a77f58b748ea7542
#
_entry.id   93220256e8eb4463a77f58b748ea7542
#
_cell.length_a   1.000
_cell.length_b   1.000
_cell.length_c   1.000
_cell.angle_alpha   90.00
_cell.angle_beta   90.00
_cell.angle_gamma   90.00
#
_symmetry.space_group_name_H-M   'P 1'
#
loop_
_entity.id
_entity.type
_entity.pdbx_description
1 polymer ?
#
loop_
_entity_poly.entity_id
_entity_poly.type
_entity_poly.pdbx_seq_one_letter_code
_entity_poly.pdbx_strand_id
1 'polypeptide(L)'
;MTQGVARLALGVVNVYLVGEAGASWVLVDAGTPGNAEKIRAEAQKRFGQGARPEAIVLTHGHTDHTGSAAELSDLWDVPVYAHCLELPFLTGLSAYPPPDPTVGGPFALLSRFMPRKTIDLSEERARELPADGVVPGPPGWRWIHTPGHTPGHVCLFRPEDRVLLAGDALATVDADSFSGMLSRRKKITRAATPVTPDWDAAERSVREMASLRPRFLAPGHGEPMDGPTVAEEFATFAEDFVAPQHGRYVGEPTRFDERGIAWLPPAPPDPLPKVAAVVGTALLAGTVALAWLAATRRRG
;
A
#
# COMPACT_ATOMS: atom_id res chain seq x y z
N MET A 1 -18.53 9.39 -2.80
CA MET A 1 -17.88 8.79 -4.00
C MET A 1 -18.14 9.73 -5.16
N THR A 2 -17.20 9.88 -6.06
CA THR A 2 -17.32 10.73 -7.25
C THR A 2 -17.87 9.92 -8.44
N GLN A 3 -18.33 10.61 -9.49
CA GLN A 3 -18.86 9.98 -10.69
C GLN A 3 -17.82 9.04 -11.32
N GLY A 4 -18.25 7.89 -11.81
CA GLY A 4 -17.38 6.92 -12.47
C GLY A 4 -16.36 6.22 -11.58
N VAL A 5 -16.38 6.40 -10.25
CA VAL A 5 -15.47 5.72 -9.31
C VAL A 5 -16.27 5.04 -8.21
N ALA A 6 -16.12 3.75 -8.07
CA ALA A 6 -16.66 3.00 -6.94
C ALA A 6 -15.53 2.34 -6.15
N ARG A 7 -15.59 2.47 -4.84
CA ARG A 7 -14.68 1.79 -3.91
C ARG A 7 -15.32 0.49 -3.43
N LEU A 8 -14.53 -0.56 -3.40
CA LEU A 8 -14.82 -1.78 -2.65
C LEU A 8 -13.78 -1.93 -1.55
N ALA A 9 -14.22 -1.83 -0.29
CA ALA A 9 -13.34 -2.06 0.86
C ALA A 9 -13.25 -3.57 1.15
N LEU A 10 -12.02 -4.08 1.15
CA LEU A 10 -11.71 -5.50 1.35
C LEU A 10 -10.88 -5.67 2.64
N GLY A 11 -11.55 -5.46 3.78
CA GLY A 11 -10.88 -5.42 5.08
C GLY A 11 -10.08 -4.14 5.24
N VAL A 12 -8.76 -4.23 5.18
CA VAL A 12 -7.85 -3.09 5.38
C VAL A 12 -7.47 -2.38 4.07
N VAL A 13 -7.72 -3.00 2.93
CA VAL A 13 -7.32 -2.50 1.61
C VAL A 13 -8.53 -2.09 0.77
N ASN A 14 -8.36 -1.12 -0.10
CA ASN A 14 -9.35 -0.65 -1.05
C ASN A 14 -8.99 -1.10 -2.47
N VAL A 15 -9.99 -1.50 -3.23
CA VAL A 15 -9.90 -1.58 -4.69
C VAL A 15 -10.93 -0.63 -5.31
N TYR A 16 -10.66 -0.19 -6.52
CA TYR A 16 -11.53 0.77 -7.20
C TYR A 16 -12.00 0.25 -8.54
N LEU A 17 -13.30 0.38 -8.79
CA LEU A 17 -13.91 0.13 -10.10
C LEU A 17 -14.10 1.50 -10.77
N VAL A 18 -13.38 1.73 -11.85
CA VAL A 18 -13.29 3.03 -12.51
C VAL A 18 -13.91 2.94 -13.89
N GLY A 19 -15.01 3.65 -14.11
CA GLY A 19 -15.80 3.69 -15.32
C GLY A 19 -17.30 3.80 -15.05
N GLU A 20 -18.09 3.88 -16.09
CA GLU A 20 -19.55 3.97 -16.05
C GLU A 20 -20.21 2.72 -16.62
N ALA A 21 -21.43 2.42 -16.16
CA ALA A 21 -22.21 1.30 -16.69
C ALA A 21 -22.51 1.51 -18.19
N GLY A 22 -22.25 0.47 -18.99
CA GLY A 22 -22.40 0.55 -20.45
C GLY A 22 -21.25 1.19 -21.19
N ALA A 23 -20.18 1.59 -20.51
CA ALA A 23 -18.97 2.13 -21.08
C ALA A 23 -17.73 1.30 -20.63
N SER A 24 -16.56 1.69 -21.13
CA SER A 24 -15.28 1.12 -20.72
C SER A 24 -15.01 1.36 -19.22
N TRP A 25 -14.46 0.35 -18.55
CA TRP A 25 -14.06 0.44 -17.16
C TRP A 25 -12.82 -0.41 -16.86
N VAL A 26 -12.13 -0.08 -15.79
CA VAL A 26 -10.98 -0.83 -15.29
C VAL A 26 -11.13 -1.13 -13.79
N LEU A 27 -10.49 -2.22 -13.37
CA LEU A 27 -10.26 -2.49 -11.96
C LEU A 27 -8.90 -1.91 -11.57
N VAL A 28 -8.86 -1.10 -10.52
CA VAL A 28 -7.62 -0.58 -9.92
C VAL A 28 -7.36 -1.32 -8.62
N ASP A 29 -6.25 -2.05 -8.58
CA ASP A 29 -5.86 -3.03 -7.59
C ASP A 29 -6.84 -4.22 -7.48
N ALA A 30 -6.42 -5.29 -6.81
CA ALA A 30 -7.15 -6.56 -6.78
C ALA A 30 -7.26 -7.18 -5.38
N GLY A 31 -6.96 -6.42 -4.33
CA GLY A 31 -7.09 -6.86 -2.95
C GLY A 31 -6.16 -8.02 -2.57
N THR A 32 -6.41 -8.61 -1.42
CA THR A 32 -5.68 -9.80 -0.94
C THR A 32 -6.13 -11.08 -1.67
N PRO A 33 -5.35 -12.17 -1.60
CA PRO A 33 -5.78 -13.47 -2.11
C PRO A 33 -7.16 -13.88 -1.59
N GLY A 34 -7.99 -14.46 -2.46
CA GLY A 34 -9.35 -14.90 -2.13
C GLY A 34 -10.43 -13.82 -2.20
N ASN A 35 -10.14 -12.64 -2.72
CA ASN A 35 -11.13 -11.57 -2.92
C ASN A 35 -11.76 -11.56 -4.32
N ALA A 36 -11.30 -12.40 -5.25
CA ALA A 36 -11.75 -12.39 -6.65
C ALA A 36 -13.28 -12.45 -6.78
N GLU A 37 -13.94 -13.35 -6.06
CA GLU A 37 -15.40 -13.48 -6.14
C GLU A 37 -16.15 -12.24 -5.62
N LYS A 38 -15.64 -11.59 -4.55
CA LYS A 38 -16.24 -10.35 -4.02
C LYS A 38 -16.09 -9.21 -5.02
N ILE A 39 -14.92 -9.10 -5.65
CA ILE A 39 -14.64 -8.08 -6.67
C ILE A 39 -15.53 -8.32 -7.89
N ARG A 40 -15.61 -9.57 -8.36
CA ARG A 40 -16.48 -9.96 -9.48
C ARG A 40 -17.95 -9.64 -9.20
N ALA A 41 -18.44 -9.98 -8.01
CA ALA A 41 -19.84 -9.71 -7.62
C ALA A 41 -20.14 -8.20 -7.60
N GLU A 42 -19.23 -7.37 -7.07
CA GLU A 42 -19.41 -5.91 -7.08
C GLU A 42 -19.34 -5.34 -8.50
N ALA A 43 -18.45 -5.87 -9.36
CA ALA A 43 -18.38 -5.49 -10.76
C ALA A 43 -19.72 -5.80 -11.50
N GLN A 44 -20.28 -6.99 -11.29
CA GLN A 44 -21.58 -7.36 -11.89
C GLN A 44 -22.73 -6.51 -11.37
N LYS A 45 -22.74 -6.20 -10.09
CA LYS A 45 -23.75 -5.31 -9.49
C LYS A 45 -23.69 -3.90 -10.08
N ARG A 46 -22.50 -3.39 -10.36
CA ARG A 46 -22.29 -2.03 -10.88
C ARG A 46 -22.48 -1.92 -12.40
N PHE A 47 -21.91 -2.86 -13.14
CA PHE A 47 -21.81 -2.79 -14.60
C PHE A 47 -22.71 -3.78 -15.35
N GLY A 48 -23.42 -4.67 -14.60
CA GLY A 48 -24.32 -5.67 -15.17
C GLY A 48 -23.73 -7.09 -15.18
N GLN A 49 -24.60 -8.06 -15.42
CA GLN A 49 -24.22 -9.47 -15.51
C GLN A 49 -23.19 -9.67 -16.66
N GLY A 50 -22.17 -10.48 -16.38
CA GLY A 50 -21.09 -10.71 -17.34
C GLY A 50 -20.13 -9.52 -17.54
N ALA A 51 -20.23 -8.48 -16.69
CA ALA A 51 -19.33 -7.33 -16.75
C ALA A 51 -17.87 -7.76 -16.68
N ARG A 52 -17.08 -7.24 -17.58
CA ARG A 52 -15.65 -7.49 -17.74
C ARG A 52 -14.93 -6.14 -17.92
N PRO A 53 -13.84 -5.88 -17.17
CA PRO A 53 -13.04 -4.67 -17.38
C PRO A 53 -12.25 -4.75 -18.68
N GLU A 54 -11.71 -3.64 -19.17
CA GLU A 54 -10.72 -3.66 -20.23
C GLU A 54 -9.36 -4.14 -19.72
N ALA A 55 -9.07 -3.85 -18.45
CA ALA A 55 -7.82 -4.22 -17.81
C ALA A 55 -7.95 -4.21 -16.29
N ILE A 56 -6.99 -4.84 -15.64
CA ILE A 56 -6.63 -4.60 -14.24
C ILE A 56 -5.43 -3.66 -14.24
N VAL A 57 -5.48 -2.58 -13.49
CA VAL A 57 -4.37 -1.64 -13.33
C VAL A 57 -3.90 -1.70 -11.89
N LEU A 58 -2.64 -2.07 -11.68
CA LEU A 58 -2.05 -2.15 -10.35
C LEU A 58 -1.33 -0.85 -10.02
N THR A 59 -1.60 -0.30 -8.84
CA THR A 59 -0.84 0.84 -8.32
C THR A 59 0.58 0.43 -7.98
N HIS A 60 0.76 -0.77 -7.43
CA HIS A 60 2.04 -1.39 -7.12
C HIS A 60 1.86 -2.90 -6.87
N GLY A 61 2.93 -3.62 -6.57
CA GLY A 61 2.92 -5.08 -6.55
C GLY A 61 2.78 -5.73 -5.16
N HIS A 62 2.48 -5.04 -4.06
CA HIS A 62 2.29 -5.71 -2.77
C HIS A 62 1.07 -6.64 -2.78
N THR A 63 1.14 -7.71 -1.98
CA THR A 63 0.18 -8.83 -2.04
C THR A 63 -1.25 -8.43 -1.71
N ASP A 64 -1.46 -7.41 -0.91
CA ASP A 64 -2.78 -6.89 -0.57
C ASP A 64 -3.40 -6.03 -1.67
N HIS A 65 -2.63 -5.64 -2.68
CA HIS A 65 -3.09 -4.96 -3.91
C HIS A 65 -3.18 -5.89 -5.11
N THR A 66 -2.42 -6.99 -5.11
CA THR A 66 -2.29 -7.89 -6.26
C THR A 66 -2.89 -9.26 -6.05
N GLY A 67 -3.26 -9.60 -4.82
CA GLY A 67 -3.51 -10.98 -4.39
C GLY A 67 -4.55 -11.75 -5.19
N SER A 68 -5.55 -11.08 -5.76
CA SER A 68 -6.55 -11.71 -6.64
C SER A 68 -6.37 -11.34 -8.13
N ALA A 69 -5.28 -10.64 -8.51
CA ALA A 69 -5.13 -10.14 -9.87
C ALA A 69 -4.97 -11.25 -10.91
N ALA A 70 -4.19 -12.30 -10.61
CA ALA A 70 -4.00 -13.43 -11.52
C ALA A 70 -5.33 -14.17 -11.77
N GLU A 71 -6.04 -14.52 -10.70
CA GLU A 71 -7.35 -15.19 -10.78
C GLU A 71 -8.37 -14.36 -11.56
N LEU A 72 -8.43 -13.05 -11.31
CA LEU A 72 -9.34 -12.14 -12.01
C LEU A 72 -8.94 -11.92 -13.47
N SER A 73 -7.64 -11.84 -13.76
CA SER A 73 -7.13 -11.73 -15.13
C SER A 73 -7.50 -12.95 -15.98
N ASP A 74 -7.37 -14.14 -15.40
CA ASP A 74 -7.77 -15.38 -16.08
C ASP A 74 -9.28 -15.46 -16.23
N LEU A 75 -10.04 -15.16 -15.18
CA LEU A 75 -11.49 -15.19 -15.20
C LEU A 75 -12.11 -14.25 -16.24
N TRP A 76 -11.56 -13.05 -16.37
CA TRP A 76 -12.06 -12.04 -17.30
C TRP A 76 -11.33 -12.05 -18.64
N ASP A 77 -10.25 -12.82 -18.76
CA ASP A 77 -9.36 -12.83 -19.94
C ASP A 77 -8.89 -11.42 -20.30
N VAL A 78 -8.31 -10.70 -19.35
CA VAL A 78 -7.85 -9.31 -19.49
C VAL A 78 -6.39 -9.16 -19.05
N PRO A 79 -5.64 -8.20 -19.62
CA PRO A 79 -4.28 -7.89 -19.19
C PRO A 79 -4.26 -7.22 -17.82
N VAL A 80 -3.12 -7.35 -17.13
CA VAL A 80 -2.78 -6.65 -15.89
C VAL A 80 -1.67 -5.65 -16.19
N TYR A 81 -1.96 -4.36 -16.02
CA TYR A 81 -1.00 -3.29 -16.25
C TYR A 81 -0.35 -2.84 -14.94
N ALA A 82 0.95 -2.64 -14.97
CA ALA A 82 1.73 -2.05 -13.91
C ALA A 82 2.90 -1.23 -14.49
N HIS A 83 3.54 -0.44 -13.65
CA HIS A 83 4.79 0.24 -14.04
C HIS A 83 5.90 -0.78 -14.32
N CYS A 84 6.81 -0.50 -15.27
CA CYS A 84 7.88 -1.43 -15.66
C CYS A 84 8.74 -1.90 -14.46
N LEU A 85 9.00 -1.04 -13.49
CA LEU A 85 9.74 -1.39 -12.27
C LEU A 85 8.98 -2.29 -11.28
N GLU A 86 7.67 -2.52 -11.48
CA GLU A 86 6.89 -3.48 -10.70
C GLU A 86 6.88 -4.88 -11.35
N LEU A 87 7.08 -4.97 -12.66
CA LEU A 87 7.00 -6.24 -13.39
C LEU A 87 7.93 -7.33 -12.83
N PRO A 88 9.20 -7.05 -12.44
CA PRO A 88 10.06 -8.09 -11.86
C PRO A 88 9.49 -8.74 -10.59
N PHE A 89 8.74 -7.98 -9.80
CA PHE A 89 8.11 -8.48 -8.58
C PHE A 89 6.82 -9.26 -8.90
N LEU A 90 6.08 -8.82 -9.89
CA LEU A 90 4.81 -9.43 -10.31
C LEU A 90 5.00 -10.73 -11.08
N THR A 91 6.12 -10.90 -11.79
CA THR A 91 6.45 -12.11 -12.57
C THR A 91 7.38 -13.08 -11.82
N GLY A 92 7.63 -12.84 -10.54
CA GLY A 92 8.46 -13.72 -9.71
C GLY A 92 9.97 -13.64 -9.96
N LEU A 93 10.43 -12.75 -10.85
CA LEU A 93 11.87 -12.55 -11.13
C LEU A 93 12.60 -12.00 -9.90
N SER A 94 11.95 -11.16 -9.10
CA SER A 94 12.50 -10.57 -7.88
C SER A 94 11.50 -10.65 -6.72
N ALA A 95 11.98 -10.38 -5.50
CA ALA A 95 11.14 -10.19 -4.33
C ALA A 95 11.40 -8.80 -3.76
N TYR A 96 10.39 -8.18 -3.14
CA TYR A 96 10.52 -6.88 -2.50
C TYR A 96 11.61 -6.85 -1.42
N PRO A 97 12.17 -5.66 -1.13
CA PRO A 97 13.04 -5.48 0.01
C PRO A 97 12.43 -6.03 1.30
N PRO A 98 13.23 -6.58 2.22
CA PRO A 98 12.71 -7.01 3.51
C PRO A 98 12.06 -5.83 4.24
N PRO A 99 10.88 -6.02 4.85
CA PRO A 99 10.34 -5.02 5.76
C PRO A 99 11.35 -4.62 6.83
N ASP A 100 11.33 -3.37 7.24
CA ASP A 100 12.23 -2.86 8.27
C ASP A 100 11.55 -2.83 9.66
N PRO A 101 11.82 -3.80 10.56
CA PRO A 101 11.25 -3.81 11.89
C PRO A 101 11.86 -2.75 12.84
N THR A 102 12.90 -2.03 12.39
CA THR A 102 13.65 -1.08 13.23
C THR A 102 13.12 0.34 13.18
N VAL A 103 12.21 0.65 12.24
CA VAL A 103 11.59 1.98 12.12
C VAL A 103 10.66 2.33 13.28
N GLY A 104 10.32 1.37 14.14
CA GLY A 104 9.44 1.57 15.29
C GLY A 104 7.95 1.44 14.96
N GLY A 105 7.15 1.40 16.03
CA GLY A 105 5.70 1.21 15.92
C GLY A 105 5.23 -0.25 15.88
N PRO A 106 3.94 -0.50 16.17
CA PRO A 106 3.39 -1.85 16.26
C PRO A 106 3.41 -2.58 14.92
N PHE A 107 3.15 -1.87 13.82
CA PHE A 107 3.16 -2.45 12.49
C PHE A 107 4.57 -2.91 12.07
N ALA A 108 5.62 -2.19 12.46
CA ALA A 108 7.00 -2.58 12.20
C ALA A 108 7.37 -3.92 12.85
N LEU A 109 6.88 -4.19 14.06
CA LEU A 109 7.10 -5.47 14.72
C LEU A 109 6.43 -6.65 13.99
N LEU A 110 5.24 -6.42 13.44
CA LEU A 110 4.48 -7.43 12.69
C LEU A 110 5.00 -7.59 11.26
N SER A 111 5.60 -6.55 10.68
CA SER A 111 6.03 -6.53 9.29
C SER A 111 7.03 -7.62 8.92
N ARG A 112 7.80 -8.14 9.87
CA ARG A 112 8.74 -9.26 9.68
C ARG A 112 8.09 -10.55 9.17
N PHE A 113 6.78 -10.70 9.38
CA PHE A 113 6.00 -11.84 8.91
C PHE A 113 5.31 -11.58 7.58
N MET A 114 5.46 -10.39 7.01
CA MET A 114 4.86 -10.05 5.73
C MET A 114 5.54 -10.80 4.57
N PRO A 115 4.79 -11.27 3.60
CA PRO A 115 5.34 -11.90 2.42
C PRO A 115 6.14 -10.87 1.60
N ARG A 116 7.31 -11.30 1.08
CA ARG A 116 8.13 -10.49 0.17
C ARG A 116 7.87 -10.82 -1.30
N LYS A 117 7.44 -12.06 -1.56
CA LYS A 117 6.96 -12.47 -2.87
C LYS A 117 5.50 -12.08 -2.99
N THR A 118 5.13 -11.63 -4.17
CA THR A 118 3.77 -11.26 -4.50
C THR A 118 3.07 -12.40 -5.25
N ILE A 119 2.29 -12.07 -6.23
CA ILE A 119 1.72 -13.05 -7.16
C ILE A 119 2.79 -13.47 -8.19
N ASP A 120 2.48 -14.49 -8.95
CA ASP A 120 3.26 -14.93 -10.10
C ASP A 120 2.37 -14.79 -11.34
N LEU A 121 2.37 -13.57 -11.90
CA LEU A 121 1.68 -13.31 -13.16
C LEU A 121 2.49 -13.89 -14.32
N SER A 122 1.82 -14.57 -15.24
CA SER A 122 2.48 -14.95 -16.49
C SER A 122 2.88 -13.69 -17.28
N GLU A 123 4.02 -13.77 -17.98
CA GLU A 123 4.49 -12.68 -18.84
C GLU A 123 3.47 -12.31 -19.92
N GLU A 124 2.60 -13.25 -20.31
CA GLU A 124 1.52 -13.00 -21.25
C GLU A 124 0.41 -12.10 -20.70
N ARG A 125 0.21 -12.11 -19.39
CA ARG A 125 -0.80 -11.28 -18.71
C ARG A 125 -0.26 -9.94 -18.23
N ALA A 126 1.00 -9.92 -17.80
CA ALA A 126 1.67 -8.72 -17.34
C ALA A 126 1.98 -7.75 -18.49
N ARG A 127 1.60 -6.50 -18.35
CA ARG A 127 1.84 -5.43 -19.32
C ARG A 127 2.40 -4.21 -18.63
N GLU A 128 3.30 -3.53 -19.32
CA GLU A 128 3.75 -2.21 -18.91
C GLU A 128 2.68 -1.16 -19.19
N LEU A 129 2.48 -0.22 -18.25
CA LEU A 129 1.63 0.95 -18.45
C LEU A 129 2.12 1.76 -19.66
N PRO A 130 1.20 2.29 -20.50
CA PRO A 130 1.56 3.08 -21.69
C PRO A 130 2.45 4.27 -21.35
N ALA A 131 3.54 4.44 -22.08
CA ALA A 131 4.54 5.50 -21.83
C ALA A 131 4.00 6.93 -22.01
N ASP A 132 2.86 7.11 -22.66
CA ASP A 132 2.18 8.40 -22.83
C ASP A 132 1.43 8.87 -21.57
N GLY A 133 1.44 8.06 -20.50
CA GLY A 133 0.79 8.35 -19.23
C GLY A 133 -0.74 8.12 -19.23
N VAL A 134 -1.30 7.55 -20.30
CA VAL A 134 -2.74 7.27 -20.38
C VAL A 134 -3.04 5.95 -19.67
N VAL A 135 -4.08 5.93 -18.84
CA VAL A 135 -4.58 4.70 -18.23
C VAL A 135 -5.40 3.92 -19.27
N PRO A 136 -5.10 2.63 -19.53
CA PRO A 136 -5.94 1.80 -20.37
C PRO A 136 -7.39 1.76 -19.86
N GLY A 137 -8.36 1.96 -20.77
CA GLY A 137 -9.79 1.88 -20.43
C GLY A 137 -10.51 3.23 -20.45
N PRO A 138 -11.16 3.68 -19.37
CA PRO A 138 -12.01 4.86 -19.40
C PRO A 138 -11.20 6.13 -19.71
N PRO A 139 -11.70 7.01 -20.59
CA PRO A 139 -10.97 8.21 -21.00
C PRO A 139 -10.78 9.20 -19.85
N GLY A 140 -9.81 10.07 -20.00
CA GLY A 140 -9.53 11.18 -19.08
C GLY A 140 -8.67 10.80 -17.86
N TRP A 141 -8.30 9.54 -17.70
CA TRP A 141 -7.41 9.11 -16.64
C TRP A 141 -5.95 9.06 -17.09
N ARG A 142 -5.07 9.52 -16.21
CA ARG A 142 -3.62 9.43 -16.37
C ARG A 142 -3.02 8.72 -15.19
N TRP A 143 -1.96 7.95 -15.42
CA TRP A 143 -1.10 7.46 -14.38
C TRP A 143 0.12 8.38 -14.22
N ILE A 144 0.60 8.50 -13.00
CA ILE A 144 1.76 9.32 -12.62
C ILE A 144 2.66 8.44 -11.77
N HIS A 145 3.94 8.38 -12.10
CA HIS A 145 4.92 7.63 -11.33
C HIS A 145 5.17 8.30 -9.98
N THR A 146 4.86 7.61 -8.90
CA THR A 146 4.94 8.11 -7.52
C THR A 146 5.76 7.14 -6.64
N PRO A 147 7.07 6.96 -6.97
CA PRO A 147 7.93 6.01 -6.29
C PRO A 147 8.16 6.35 -4.83
N GLY A 148 8.65 5.37 -4.07
CA GLY A 148 9.01 5.51 -2.66
C GLY A 148 8.51 4.33 -1.85
N HIS A 149 7.20 4.12 -1.81
CA HIS A 149 6.59 2.94 -1.20
C HIS A 149 6.98 1.65 -1.95
N THR A 150 6.99 1.69 -3.26
CA THR A 150 7.66 0.73 -4.14
C THR A 150 8.35 1.47 -5.29
N PRO A 151 9.29 0.84 -6.03
CA PRO A 151 10.02 1.52 -7.08
C PRO A 151 9.15 1.96 -8.26
N GLY A 152 8.12 1.21 -8.58
CA GLY A 152 7.21 1.47 -9.68
C GLY A 152 5.81 1.87 -9.24
N HIS A 153 5.64 2.34 -8.00
CA HIS A 153 4.35 2.79 -7.53
C HIS A 153 3.80 3.90 -8.44
N VAL A 154 2.50 3.81 -8.77
CA VAL A 154 1.80 4.83 -9.55
C VAL A 154 0.52 5.28 -8.84
N CYS A 155 0.17 6.53 -8.98
CA CYS A 155 -1.17 7.02 -8.72
C CYS A 155 -1.94 7.23 -10.04
N LEU A 156 -3.28 7.24 -9.98
CA LEU A 156 -4.12 7.54 -11.13
C LEU A 156 -4.85 8.86 -10.87
N PHE A 157 -4.81 9.76 -11.84
CA PHE A 157 -5.40 11.08 -11.72
C PHE A 157 -6.34 11.38 -12.89
N ARG A 158 -7.51 11.94 -12.56
CA ARG A 158 -8.45 12.49 -13.53
C ARG A 158 -8.52 14.01 -13.37
N PRO A 159 -7.93 14.78 -14.32
CA PRO A 159 -7.82 16.25 -14.22
C PRO A 159 -9.16 16.98 -14.21
N GLU A 160 -10.17 16.46 -14.93
CA GLU A 160 -11.46 17.11 -15.14
C GLU A 160 -12.14 17.49 -13.81
N ASP A 161 -12.16 16.58 -12.86
CA ASP A 161 -12.78 16.76 -11.55
C ASP A 161 -11.78 16.60 -10.37
N ARG A 162 -10.50 16.48 -10.70
CA ARG A 162 -9.39 16.37 -9.75
C ARG A 162 -9.54 15.19 -8.79
N VAL A 163 -9.86 14.03 -9.35
CA VAL A 163 -9.91 12.76 -8.62
C VAL A 163 -8.53 12.11 -8.65
N LEU A 164 -8.00 11.80 -7.46
CA LEU A 164 -6.72 11.13 -7.29
C LEU A 164 -6.93 9.78 -6.59
N LEU A 165 -6.59 8.69 -7.27
CA LEU A 165 -6.40 7.37 -6.66
C LEU A 165 -4.93 7.25 -6.30
N ALA A 166 -4.62 7.39 -5.02
CA ALA A 166 -3.25 7.60 -4.55
C ALA A 166 -2.48 6.29 -4.30
N GLY A 167 -3.15 5.13 -4.38
CA GLY A 167 -2.53 3.87 -3.94
C GLY A 167 -1.95 4.00 -2.54
N ASP A 168 -0.76 3.48 -2.36
CA ASP A 168 -0.04 3.48 -1.09
C ASP A 168 1.10 4.52 -1.03
N ALA A 169 1.10 5.52 -1.92
CA ALA A 169 1.98 6.68 -1.73
C ALA A 169 1.62 7.47 -0.46
N LEU A 170 0.37 7.33 -0.01
CA LEU A 170 -0.15 7.82 1.27
C LEU A 170 -1.32 6.95 1.75
N ALA A 171 -1.71 7.10 3.01
CA ALA A 171 -2.91 6.49 3.58
C ALA A 171 -3.79 7.55 4.24
N THR A 172 -5.04 7.19 4.55
CA THR A 172 -5.92 8.01 5.40
C THR A 172 -6.25 7.34 6.73
N VAL A 173 -5.41 6.38 7.09
CA VAL A 173 -5.38 5.68 8.38
C VAL A 173 -3.95 5.66 8.89
N ASP A 174 -3.74 5.95 10.16
CA ASP A 174 -2.42 5.87 10.77
C ASP A 174 -2.15 4.39 11.20
N ALA A 175 -1.41 3.67 10.36
CA ALA A 175 -1.00 2.30 10.62
C ALA A 175 0.21 2.20 11.58
N ASP A 176 0.93 3.30 11.82
CA ASP A 176 2.12 3.35 12.67
C ASP A 176 1.79 3.43 14.17
N SER A 177 0.49 3.64 14.53
CA SER A 177 0.05 3.68 15.92
C SER A 177 -1.21 2.85 16.18
N PHE A 178 -1.32 2.25 17.37
CA PHE A 178 -2.53 1.50 17.77
C PHE A 178 -3.76 2.41 17.86
N SER A 179 -3.59 3.63 18.36
CA SER A 179 -4.68 4.60 18.44
C SER A 179 -5.14 5.06 17.06
N GLY A 180 -4.21 5.20 16.11
CA GLY A 180 -4.51 5.54 14.73
C GLY A 180 -5.30 4.45 14.01
N MET A 181 -4.90 3.18 14.17
CA MET A 181 -5.62 2.04 13.61
C MET A 181 -7.06 1.91 14.13
N LEU A 182 -7.31 2.31 15.38
CA LEU A 182 -8.65 2.30 15.99
C LEU A 182 -9.43 3.60 15.73
N SER A 183 -8.74 4.66 15.31
CA SER A 183 -9.36 5.96 15.05
C SER A 183 -10.15 5.91 13.75
N ARG A 184 -11.41 6.38 13.80
CA ARG A 184 -12.22 6.61 12.60
C ARG A 184 -11.98 8.00 11.98
N ARG A 185 -11.02 8.78 12.53
CA ARG A 185 -10.68 10.09 11.97
C ARG A 185 -9.90 9.90 10.68
N LYS A 186 -10.42 10.45 9.61
CA LYS A 186 -9.71 10.55 8.34
C LYS A 186 -8.61 11.59 8.49
N LYS A 187 -7.39 11.20 8.27
CA LYS A 187 -6.21 12.08 8.27
C LYS A 187 -5.22 11.52 7.27
N ILE A 188 -4.70 12.37 6.41
CA ILE A 188 -3.62 11.97 5.49
C ILE A 188 -2.39 11.62 6.32
N THR A 189 -1.84 10.45 6.07
CA THR A 189 -0.64 9.92 6.71
C THR A 189 0.31 9.40 5.64
N ARG A 190 1.58 9.29 5.99
CA ARG A 190 2.56 8.67 5.09
C ARG A 190 2.23 7.19 4.84
N ALA A 191 2.84 6.65 3.80
CA ALA A 191 2.82 5.23 3.48
C ALA A 191 3.29 4.37 4.66
N ALA A 192 2.94 3.08 4.62
CA ALA A 192 3.32 2.12 5.64
C ALA A 192 4.84 2.08 5.85
N THR A 193 5.28 2.52 7.04
CA THR A 193 6.68 2.83 7.34
C THR A 193 7.64 1.66 7.13
N PRO A 194 7.35 0.43 7.59
CA PRO A 194 8.32 -0.66 7.50
C PRO A 194 8.54 -1.21 6.08
N VAL A 195 7.66 -0.88 5.13
CA VAL A 195 7.71 -1.41 3.76
C VAL A 195 7.94 -0.32 2.70
N THR A 196 8.46 0.83 3.13
CA THR A 196 8.82 1.95 2.24
C THR A 196 10.34 2.03 2.10
N PRO A 197 10.93 1.55 0.99
CA PRO A 197 12.37 1.43 0.82
C PRO A 197 13.08 2.68 0.29
N ASP A 198 12.35 3.78 0.00
CA ASP A 198 12.92 5.06 -0.46
C ASP A 198 12.08 6.24 0.05
N TRP A 199 12.52 6.83 1.15
CA TRP A 199 11.81 7.95 1.78
C TRP A 199 11.98 9.27 1.05
N ASP A 200 13.10 9.47 0.36
CA ASP A 200 13.32 10.68 -0.43
C ASP A 200 12.43 10.70 -1.67
N ALA A 201 12.26 9.54 -2.32
CA ALA A 201 11.30 9.40 -3.40
C ALA A 201 9.86 9.55 -2.91
N ALA A 202 9.51 8.97 -1.76
CA ALA A 202 8.17 9.10 -1.17
C ALA A 202 7.81 10.57 -0.89
N GLU A 203 8.74 11.35 -0.35
CA GLU A 203 8.52 12.79 -0.11
C GLU A 203 8.29 13.55 -1.43
N ARG A 204 9.12 13.32 -2.45
CA ARG A 204 8.94 13.93 -3.77
C ARG A 204 7.59 13.58 -4.37
N SER A 205 7.20 12.32 -4.31
CA SER A 205 5.92 11.82 -4.82
C SER A 205 4.72 12.45 -4.10
N VAL A 206 4.78 12.59 -2.78
CA VAL A 206 3.75 13.27 -1.98
C VAL A 206 3.62 14.72 -2.39
N ARG A 207 4.73 15.46 -2.57
CA ARG A 207 4.72 16.86 -3.03
C ARG A 207 4.16 17.01 -4.44
N GLU A 208 4.53 16.11 -5.36
CA GLU A 208 3.99 16.08 -6.72
C GLU A 208 2.48 15.86 -6.72
N MET A 209 2.00 14.85 -6.02
CA MET A 209 0.56 14.58 -5.90
C MET A 209 -0.20 15.73 -5.26
N ALA A 210 0.34 16.39 -4.23
CA ALA A 210 -0.29 17.54 -3.59
C ALA A 210 -0.42 18.73 -4.57
N SER A 211 0.54 18.92 -5.49
CA SER A 211 0.50 19.97 -6.52
C SER A 211 -0.66 19.81 -7.50
N LEU A 212 -1.20 18.59 -7.66
CA LEU A 212 -2.39 18.32 -8.47
C LEU A 212 -3.68 18.89 -7.84
N ARG A 213 -3.64 19.28 -6.56
CA ARG A 213 -4.75 19.85 -5.80
C ARG A 213 -6.04 19.02 -5.89
N PRO A 214 -6.01 17.72 -5.51
CA PRO A 214 -7.16 16.84 -5.66
C PRO A 214 -8.36 17.33 -4.83
N ARG A 215 -9.57 17.15 -5.37
CA ARG A 215 -10.83 17.32 -4.64
C ARG A 215 -11.32 16.04 -4.01
N PHE A 216 -11.00 14.93 -4.65
CA PHE A 216 -11.28 13.60 -4.16
C PHE A 216 -9.96 12.83 -4.08
N LEU A 217 -9.64 12.35 -2.87
CA LEU A 217 -8.44 11.59 -2.59
C LEU A 217 -8.82 10.18 -2.13
N ALA A 218 -8.39 9.18 -2.87
CA ALA A 218 -8.74 7.78 -2.67
C ALA A 218 -7.45 6.95 -2.44
N PRO A 219 -7.13 6.58 -1.20
CA PRO A 219 -5.94 5.81 -0.85
C PRO A 219 -6.15 4.31 -1.01
N GLY A 220 -5.05 3.54 -1.04
CA GLY A 220 -5.09 2.09 -0.89
C GLY A 220 -5.57 1.65 0.49
N HIS A 221 -5.23 2.40 1.54
CA HIS A 221 -5.63 2.12 2.92
C HIS A 221 -6.35 3.30 3.58
N GLY A 222 -7.48 3.00 4.22
CA GLY A 222 -8.33 3.98 4.91
C GLY A 222 -9.50 4.47 4.07
N GLU A 223 -10.20 5.49 4.57
CA GLU A 223 -11.39 6.02 3.92
C GLU A 223 -11.05 7.13 2.93
N PRO A 224 -11.64 7.17 1.74
CA PRO A 224 -11.49 8.30 0.82
C PRO A 224 -11.90 9.62 1.47
N MET A 225 -11.21 10.69 1.07
CA MET A 225 -11.51 12.06 1.46
C MET A 225 -12.13 12.80 0.26
N ASP A 226 -13.19 13.56 0.53
CA ASP A 226 -13.92 14.31 -0.48
C ASP A 226 -14.29 15.67 0.09
N GLY A 227 -14.13 16.71 -0.70
CA GLY A 227 -14.55 18.05 -0.32
C GLY A 227 -13.56 19.15 -0.69
N PRO A 228 -13.95 20.40 -0.40
CA PRO A 228 -13.18 21.58 -0.79
C PRO A 228 -11.86 21.72 -0.01
N THR A 229 -11.73 21.14 1.17
CA THR A 229 -10.54 21.24 2.04
C THR A 229 -9.46 20.21 1.74
N VAL A 230 -9.76 19.16 0.95
CA VAL A 230 -8.82 18.06 0.69
C VAL A 230 -7.50 18.56 0.09
N ALA A 231 -7.57 19.51 -0.85
CA ALA A 231 -6.38 20.07 -1.47
C ALA A 231 -5.47 20.83 -0.50
N GLU A 232 -6.07 21.57 0.43
CA GLU A 232 -5.35 22.32 1.47
C GLU A 232 -4.79 21.38 2.54
N GLU A 233 -5.57 20.41 2.98
CA GLU A 233 -5.11 19.38 3.93
C GLU A 233 -3.95 18.56 3.35
N PHE A 234 -4.01 18.24 2.06
CA PHE A 234 -2.92 17.53 1.40
C PHE A 234 -1.68 18.40 1.18
N ALA A 235 -1.85 19.68 0.84
CA ALA A 235 -0.73 20.62 0.73
C ALA A 235 -0.01 20.76 2.07
N THR A 236 -0.75 20.97 3.17
CA THR A 236 -0.20 21.04 4.52
C THR A 236 0.55 19.74 4.87
N PHE A 237 -0.04 18.57 4.59
CA PHE A 237 0.65 17.30 4.83
C PHE A 237 1.95 17.18 4.03
N ALA A 238 1.96 17.63 2.77
CA ALA A 238 3.15 17.57 1.91
C ALA A 238 4.25 18.56 2.36
N GLU A 239 3.88 19.73 2.89
CA GLU A 239 4.81 20.68 3.48
C GLU A 239 5.43 20.14 4.78
N ASP A 240 4.61 19.50 5.62
CA ASP A 240 4.99 18.93 6.91
C ASP A 240 5.48 17.48 6.82
N PHE A 241 5.73 16.96 5.60
CA PHE A 241 6.15 15.57 5.43
C PHE A 241 7.48 15.31 6.13
N VAL A 242 7.50 14.32 7.00
CA VAL A 242 8.71 13.91 7.74
C VAL A 242 8.90 12.41 7.56
N ALA A 243 10.04 12.02 6.98
CA ALA A 243 10.50 10.65 6.97
C ALA A 243 10.74 10.12 8.40
N PRO A 244 10.76 8.80 8.63
CA PRO A 244 11.15 8.23 9.91
C PRO A 244 12.54 8.72 10.33
N GLN A 245 12.77 8.85 11.65
CA GLN A 245 14.05 9.34 12.17
C GLN A 245 15.17 8.28 12.10
N HIS A 246 14.81 7.00 12.01
CA HIS A 246 15.73 5.87 11.95
C HIS A 246 15.08 4.71 11.20
N GLY A 247 15.90 3.83 10.70
CA GLY A 247 15.48 2.65 9.95
C GLY A 247 16.49 2.29 8.87
N ARG A 248 16.33 1.09 8.31
CA ARG A 248 17.21 0.54 7.27
C ARG A 248 17.27 1.40 6.02
N TYR A 249 16.14 2.00 5.67
CA TYR A 249 15.95 2.73 4.41
C TYR A 249 15.96 4.24 4.60
N VAL A 250 16.28 4.72 5.81
CA VAL A 250 16.38 6.14 6.12
C VAL A 250 17.78 6.62 5.82
N GLY A 251 17.93 7.57 4.91
CA GLY A 251 19.23 8.11 4.44
C GLY A 251 19.97 7.23 3.42
N GLU A 252 19.65 5.94 3.34
CA GLU A 252 20.19 5.02 2.33
C GLU A 252 19.06 4.21 1.69
N PRO A 253 18.45 4.70 0.59
CA PRO A 253 17.35 3.99 -0.06
C PRO A 253 17.84 2.74 -0.81
N THR A 254 16.95 1.77 -0.99
CA THR A 254 17.17 0.64 -1.89
C THR A 254 17.29 1.15 -3.33
N ARG A 255 18.19 0.58 -4.12
CA ARG A 255 18.31 0.87 -5.55
C ARG A 255 17.69 -0.27 -6.34
N PHE A 256 16.97 0.11 -7.38
CA PHE A 256 16.24 -0.82 -8.25
C PHE A 256 16.68 -0.63 -9.70
N ASP A 257 16.53 -1.71 -10.47
CA ASP A 257 16.68 -1.73 -11.92
C ASP A 257 15.57 -2.58 -12.57
N GLU A 258 15.70 -2.86 -13.86
CA GLU A 258 14.76 -3.67 -14.65
C GLU A 258 14.64 -5.13 -14.15
N ARG A 259 15.51 -5.59 -13.26
CA ARG A 259 15.52 -6.94 -12.68
C ARG A 259 15.02 -6.96 -11.23
N GLY A 260 14.69 -5.80 -10.67
CA GLY A 260 14.25 -5.64 -9.29
C GLY A 260 15.30 -4.97 -8.40
N ILE A 261 15.76 -5.61 -7.33
CA ILE A 261 16.72 -5.02 -6.38
C ILE A 261 18.14 -5.07 -6.96
N ALA A 262 18.69 -3.89 -7.30
CA ALA A 262 20.08 -3.74 -7.71
C ALA A 262 21.03 -3.59 -6.51
N TRP A 263 20.59 -2.92 -5.45
CA TRP A 263 21.34 -2.77 -4.21
C TRP A 263 20.43 -2.57 -3.02
N LEU A 264 20.81 -3.14 -1.89
CA LEU A 264 20.03 -3.13 -0.65
C LEU A 264 20.94 -2.65 0.49
N PRO A 265 20.55 -1.63 1.28
CA PRO A 265 21.33 -1.21 2.43
C PRO A 265 21.45 -2.36 3.46
N PRO A 266 22.57 -2.43 4.23
CA PRO A 266 22.75 -3.47 5.22
C PRO A 266 21.64 -3.45 6.26
N ALA A 267 21.23 -4.64 6.73
CA ALA A 267 20.23 -4.73 7.77
C ALA A 267 20.78 -4.16 9.08
N PRO A 268 20.06 -3.22 9.72
CA PRO A 268 20.43 -2.77 11.06
C PRO A 268 20.30 -3.93 12.08
N PRO A 269 21.00 -3.86 13.23
CA PRO A 269 20.86 -4.87 14.27
C PRO A 269 19.41 -5.04 14.71
N ASP A 270 18.89 -6.26 14.68
CA ASP A 270 17.52 -6.54 15.13
C ASP A 270 17.36 -6.23 16.61
N PRO A 271 16.44 -5.36 17.03
CA PRO A 271 16.22 -5.02 18.43
C PRO A 271 15.55 -6.15 19.22
N LEU A 272 14.90 -7.13 18.58
CA LEU A 272 14.12 -8.18 19.25
C LEU A 272 14.90 -9.02 20.24
N PRO A 273 16.12 -9.50 19.97
CA PRO A 273 16.87 -10.28 20.95
C PRO A 273 17.08 -9.50 22.25
N LYS A 274 17.34 -8.18 22.15
CA LYS A 274 17.49 -7.31 23.31
C LYS A 274 16.17 -7.09 24.05
N VAL A 275 15.09 -6.85 23.34
CA VAL A 275 13.75 -6.68 23.92
C VAL A 275 13.28 -7.97 24.58
N ALA A 276 13.45 -9.13 23.94
CA ALA A 276 13.12 -10.44 24.52
C ALA A 276 13.93 -10.74 25.77
N ALA A 277 15.21 -10.40 25.78
CA ALA A 277 16.06 -10.56 26.97
C ALA A 277 15.58 -9.66 28.12
N VAL A 278 15.25 -8.39 27.86
CA VAL A 278 14.75 -7.46 28.89
C VAL A 278 13.39 -7.92 29.44
N VAL A 279 12.46 -8.32 28.56
CA VAL A 279 11.14 -8.82 28.98
C VAL A 279 11.29 -10.15 29.74
N GLY A 280 12.13 -11.05 29.26
CA GLY A 280 12.41 -12.33 29.95
C GLY A 280 13.02 -12.15 31.35
N THR A 281 13.98 -11.23 31.49
CA THR A 281 14.56 -10.91 32.81
C THR A 281 13.56 -10.23 33.75
N ALA A 282 12.71 -9.35 33.24
CA ALA A 282 11.67 -8.71 34.05
C ALA A 282 10.60 -9.71 34.53
N LEU A 283 10.19 -10.65 33.67
CA LEU A 283 9.24 -11.72 34.02
C LEU A 283 9.87 -12.66 35.07
N LEU A 284 11.13 -13.06 34.92
CA LEU A 284 11.85 -13.88 35.88
C LEU A 284 12.00 -13.16 37.23
N ALA A 285 12.38 -11.88 37.22
CA ALA A 285 12.46 -11.10 38.45
C ALA A 285 11.10 -10.96 39.15
N GLY A 286 10.02 -10.75 38.38
CA GLY A 286 8.66 -10.69 38.90
C GLY A 286 8.19 -12.00 39.53
N THR A 287 8.48 -13.15 38.91
CA THR A 287 8.14 -14.47 39.45
C THR A 287 8.92 -14.80 40.71
N VAL A 288 10.22 -14.45 40.77
CA VAL A 288 11.05 -14.61 41.97
C VAL A 288 10.54 -13.74 43.12
N ALA A 289 10.19 -12.47 42.86
CA ALA A 289 9.63 -11.56 43.84
C ALA A 289 8.28 -12.07 44.40
N LEU A 290 7.38 -12.55 43.52
CA LEU A 290 6.11 -13.14 43.95
C LEU A 290 6.30 -14.43 44.78
N ALA A 291 7.24 -15.30 44.39
CA ALA A 291 7.55 -16.50 45.13
C ALA A 291 8.14 -16.17 46.53
N TRP A 292 9.00 -15.15 46.60
CA TRP A 292 9.57 -14.68 47.86
C TRP A 292 8.50 -14.09 48.79
N LEU A 293 7.60 -13.25 48.25
CA LEU A 293 6.45 -12.70 48.99
C LEU A 293 5.49 -13.80 49.51
N ALA A 294 5.26 -14.83 48.70
CA ALA A 294 4.42 -15.95 49.10
C ALA A 294 5.09 -16.81 50.21
N ALA A 295 6.41 -16.96 50.14
CA ALA A 295 7.17 -17.70 51.16
C ALA A 295 7.25 -16.96 52.51
N THR A 296 7.35 -15.63 52.47
CA THR A 296 7.37 -14.81 53.70
C THR A 296 6.00 -14.75 54.37
N ARG A 297 4.90 -14.74 53.60
CA ARG A 297 3.53 -14.79 54.15
C ARG A 297 3.15 -16.13 54.81
N ARG A 298 3.85 -17.22 54.53
CA ARG A 298 3.62 -18.55 55.14
C ARG A 298 4.41 -18.76 56.43
N ARG A 299 5.29 -17.86 56.81
CA ARG A 299 6.14 -17.94 57.98
C ARG A 299 5.77 -16.94 59.11
N GLY A 300 4.76 -16.11 58.92
CA GLY A 300 4.09 -15.28 59.90
C GLY A 300 2.67 -15.77 60.17
#